data_a1ab576e74cc8551d7be35aaeea9ffb3
#
_entry.id   a1ab576e74cc8551d7be35aaeea9ffb3
#
_cell.length_a   1.000
_cell.length_b   1.000
_cell.length_c   1.000
_cell.angle_alpha   90.00
_cell.angle_beta   90.00
_cell.angle_gamma   90.00
#
_symmetry.space_group_name_H-M   'P 1'
#
loop_
_entity.id
_entity.type
_entity.pdbx_description
1 polymer ?
#
loop_
_entity_poly.entity_id
_entity_poly.type
_entity_poly.pdbx_seq_one_letter_code
_entity_poly.pdbx_strand_id
1 'polypeptide(L)'
;MDAEYDQLLQSIDDTVAMHKSVQGHMPAVTHPQLMECLAAGLNTDHEAFDGADAIARLRAGCHVMIREGSVARSLKDCLQPILDAGMDTSRVSIITDDLHTVDVVRRGHMDDIVRTMLSMGVPLCKAIQIRFIS
;
A
#
# COMPACT_ATOMS: atom_id res chain seq x y z
N MET A 1 -25.83 11.71 14.69
CA MET A 1 -24.88 11.29 13.65
C MET A 1 -24.43 12.56 12.96
N ASP A 2 -23.17 12.70 12.68
CA ASP A 2 -22.61 13.94 12.14
C ASP A 2 -22.88 14.01 10.64
N ALA A 3 -23.44 15.12 10.14
CA ALA A 3 -23.81 15.27 8.71
C ALA A 3 -22.59 15.14 7.78
N GLU A 4 -21.39 15.49 8.25
CA GLU A 4 -20.13 15.30 7.51
C GLU A 4 -19.78 13.81 7.36
N TYR A 5 -20.05 13.01 8.39
CA TYR A 5 -19.82 11.57 8.34
C TYR A 5 -20.76 10.87 7.35
N ASP A 6 -22.03 11.27 7.34
CA ASP A 6 -23.01 10.72 6.39
C ASP A 6 -22.65 11.09 4.93
N GLN A 7 -22.13 12.31 4.69
CA GLN A 7 -21.63 12.71 3.36
C GLN A 7 -20.39 11.92 2.92
N LEU A 8 -19.47 11.63 3.84
CA LEU A 8 -18.30 10.81 3.55
C LEU A 8 -18.71 9.39 3.15
N LEU A 9 -19.58 8.75 3.92
CA LEU A 9 -20.08 7.41 3.60
C LEU A 9 -20.79 7.39 2.24
N GLN A 10 -21.63 8.40 1.94
CA GLN A 10 -22.29 8.50 0.64
C GLN A 10 -21.27 8.63 -0.50
N SER A 11 -20.21 9.42 -0.31
CA SER A 11 -19.14 9.56 -1.31
C SER A 11 -18.38 8.27 -1.57
N ILE A 12 -18.18 7.46 -0.54
CA ILE A 12 -17.59 6.13 -0.64
C ILE A 12 -18.53 5.22 -1.45
N ASP A 13 -19.81 5.16 -1.09
CA ASP A 13 -20.82 4.34 -1.76
C ASP A 13 -20.92 4.69 -3.26
N ASP A 14 -20.97 5.99 -3.58
CA ASP A 14 -21.02 6.47 -4.96
C ASP A 14 -19.76 6.07 -5.74
N THR A 15 -18.59 6.13 -5.11
CA THR A 15 -17.31 5.72 -5.72
C THR A 15 -17.28 4.23 -6.00
N VAL A 16 -17.73 3.42 -5.05
CA VAL A 16 -17.85 1.96 -5.21
C VAL A 16 -18.86 1.60 -6.28
N ALA A 17 -20.01 2.28 -6.33
CA ALA A 17 -21.04 2.08 -7.36
C ALA A 17 -20.52 2.39 -8.78
N MET A 18 -19.55 3.30 -8.91
CA MET A 18 -18.85 3.59 -10.17
C MET A 18 -17.74 2.59 -10.50
N HIS A 19 -17.58 1.51 -9.74
CA HIS A 19 -16.50 0.53 -9.86
C HIS A 19 -15.09 1.14 -9.76
N LYS A 20 -14.93 2.20 -8.95
CA LYS A 20 -13.64 2.84 -8.68
C LYS A 20 -13.08 2.38 -7.34
N SER A 21 -11.76 2.46 -7.21
CA SER A 21 -11.06 2.19 -5.96
C SER A 21 -11.23 3.34 -4.98
N VAL A 22 -11.51 3.01 -3.72
CA VAL A 22 -11.48 3.96 -2.60
C VAL A 22 -10.16 3.77 -1.87
N GLN A 23 -9.29 4.76 -1.94
CA GLN A 23 -7.99 4.70 -1.28
C GLN A 23 -8.09 5.13 0.18
N GLY A 24 -7.54 4.31 1.06
CA GLY A 24 -7.43 4.60 2.48
C GLY A 24 -6.14 5.34 2.82
N HIS A 25 -6.22 6.10 3.92
CA HIS A 25 -5.07 6.62 4.66
C HIS A 25 -5.31 6.22 6.12
N MET A 26 -4.82 5.02 6.50
CA MET A 26 -5.19 4.36 7.75
C MET A 26 -3.95 4.13 8.64
N PRO A 27 -3.29 5.21 9.14
CA PRO A 27 -2.11 5.05 9.97
C PRO A 27 -2.49 4.47 11.34
N ALA A 28 -1.73 3.50 11.82
CA ALA A 28 -1.81 2.93 13.17
C ALA A 28 -3.23 2.45 13.58
N VAL A 29 -4.06 2.02 12.62
CA VAL A 29 -5.38 1.48 12.93
C VAL A 29 -5.29 0.11 13.61
N THR A 30 -6.16 -0.13 14.57
CA THR A 30 -6.35 -1.45 15.16
C THR A 30 -7.06 -2.38 14.18
N HIS A 31 -6.97 -3.71 14.42
CA HIS A 31 -7.66 -4.67 13.55
C HIS A 31 -9.17 -4.43 13.42
N PRO A 32 -9.95 -4.12 14.47
CA PRO A 32 -11.36 -3.76 14.33
C PRO A 32 -11.58 -2.54 13.44
N GLN A 33 -10.80 -1.46 13.63
CA GLN A 33 -10.90 -0.24 12.81
C GLN A 33 -10.56 -0.51 11.34
N LEU A 34 -9.55 -1.33 11.06
CA LEU A 34 -9.25 -1.77 9.70
C LEU A 34 -10.45 -2.47 9.06
N MET A 35 -11.08 -3.39 9.80
CA MET A 35 -12.26 -4.11 9.29
C MET A 35 -13.46 -3.19 9.06
N GLU A 36 -13.66 -2.17 9.91
CA GLU A 36 -14.70 -1.14 9.73
C GLU A 36 -14.45 -0.32 8.46
N CYS A 37 -13.20 0.13 8.23
CA CYS A 37 -12.82 0.87 7.02
C CYS A 37 -13.04 0.04 5.75
N LEU A 38 -12.62 -1.24 5.77
CA LEU A 38 -12.80 -2.12 4.62
C LEU A 38 -14.29 -2.43 4.37
N ALA A 39 -15.09 -2.59 5.42
CA ALA A 39 -16.53 -2.80 5.32
C ALA A 39 -17.25 -1.55 4.77
N ALA A 40 -16.73 -0.36 5.05
CA ALA A 40 -17.22 0.90 4.48
C ALA A 40 -16.86 1.08 2.99
N GLY A 41 -16.00 0.22 2.40
CA GLY A 41 -15.68 0.25 0.98
C GLY A 41 -14.24 0.70 0.65
N LEU A 42 -13.43 1.06 1.66
CA LEU A 42 -11.99 1.30 1.43
C LEU A 42 -11.34 -0.03 1.05
N ASN A 43 -10.62 -0.07 -0.06
CA ASN A 43 -10.04 -1.32 -0.54
C ASN A 43 -8.51 -1.29 -0.72
N THR A 44 -7.90 -0.12 -0.53
CA THR A 44 -6.45 0.07 -0.59
C THR A 44 -5.96 0.88 0.60
N ASP A 45 -4.68 0.71 0.98
CA ASP A 45 -4.02 1.56 1.97
C ASP A 45 -2.51 1.61 1.74
N HIS A 46 -1.88 2.73 2.13
CA HIS A 46 -0.44 2.96 1.97
C HIS A 46 0.28 3.25 3.30
N GLU A 47 -0.40 3.07 4.44
CA GLU A 47 0.14 3.40 5.75
C GLU A 47 0.77 2.22 6.50
N ALA A 48 0.87 1.03 5.87
CA ALA A 48 1.62 -0.06 6.46
C ALA A 48 3.11 0.31 6.62
N PHE A 49 3.64 0.17 7.84
CA PHE A 49 5.00 0.55 8.18
C PHE A 49 5.92 -0.63 8.52
N ASP A 50 5.36 -1.80 8.82
CA ASP A 50 6.10 -3.04 9.07
C ASP A 50 5.40 -4.27 8.47
N GLY A 51 6.09 -5.41 8.54
CA GLY A 51 5.58 -6.66 7.96
C GLY A 51 4.35 -7.21 8.65
N ALA A 52 4.22 -7.02 9.96
CA ALA A 52 3.05 -7.52 10.70
C ALA A 52 1.80 -6.76 10.29
N ASP A 53 1.89 -5.43 10.21
CA ASP A 53 0.80 -4.56 9.77
C ASP A 53 0.45 -4.80 8.29
N ALA A 54 1.46 -4.90 7.40
CA ALA A 54 1.25 -5.20 5.99
C ALA A 54 0.55 -6.57 5.78
N ILE A 55 0.98 -7.61 6.50
CA ILE A 55 0.38 -8.94 6.45
C ILE A 55 -1.05 -8.92 6.98
N ALA A 56 -1.32 -8.20 8.07
CA ALA A 56 -2.67 -8.07 8.62
C ALA A 56 -3.63 -7.44 7.60
N ARG A 57 -3.22 -6.36 6.92
CA ARG A 57 -4.00 -5.71 5.87
C ARG A 57 -4.25 -6.63 4.68
N LEU A 58 -3.23 -7.35 4.20
CA LEU A 58 -3.38 -8.34 3.12
C LEU A 58 -4.36 -9.45 3.49
N ARG A 59 -4.28 -9.99 4.71
CA ARG A 59 -5.21 -11.02 5.21
C ARG A 59 -6.64 -10.51 5.33
N ALA A 60 -6.82 -9.23 5.65
CA ALA A 60 -8.13 -8.58 5.67
C ALA A 60 -8.68 -8.30 4.25
N GLY A 61 -7.90 -8.55 3.19
CA GLY A 61 -8.32 -8.33 1.80
C GLY A 61 -7.99 -6.94 1.26
N CYS A 62 -7.28 -6.12 2.01
CA CYS A 62 -6.80 -4.81 1.55
C CYS A 62 -5.72 -4.96 0.48
N HIS A 63 -5.71 -4.07 -0.50
CA HIS A 63 -4.56 -3.90 -1.40
C HIS A 63 -3.54 -2.99 -0.70
N VAL A 64 -2.35 -3.51 -0.43
CA VAL A 64 -1.30 -2.78 0.29
C VAL A 64 -0.37 -2.10 -0.68
N MET A 65 -0.28 -0.78 -0.57
CA MET A 65 0.67 0.04 -1.32
C MET A 65 1.85 0.38 -0.41
N ILE A 66 2.97 -0.29 -0.62
CA ILE A 66 4.18 -0.10 0.20
C ILE A 66 4.92 1.15 -0.28
N ARG A 67 5.20 2.06 0.64
CA ARG A 67 5.91 3.31 0.35
C ARG A 67 7.42 3.11 0.28
N GLU A 68 8.05 3.73 -0.72
CA GLU A 68 9.51 3.86 -0.83
C GLU A 68 9.85 5.27 -1.34
N GLY A 69 9.56 6.25 -0.51
CA GLY A 69 9.79 7.67 -0.77
C GLY A 69 11.10 8.20 -0.20
N SER A 70 11.10 9.46 0.19
CA SER A 70 12.23 10.13 0.83
C SER A 70 12.19 9.99 2.34
N VAL A 71 11.02 10.09 2.95
CA VAL A 71 10.79 9.97 4.39
C VAL A 71 10.21 8.59 4.73
N ALA A 72 9.10 8.22 4.10
CA ALA A 72 8.48 6.91 4.28
C ALA A 72 9.20 5.86 3.42
N ARG A 73 9.99 5.00 4.06
CA ARG A 73 10.82 3.96 3.41
C ARG A 73 10.54 2.61 4.02
N SER A 74 9.40 2.03 3.66
CA SER A 74 8.88 0.79 4.24
C SER A 74 9.11 -0.44 3.36
N LEU A 75 9.78 -0.31 2.20
CA LEU A 75 9.87 -1.38 1.21
C LEU A 75 10.43 -2.67 1.82
N LYS A 76 11.58 -2.61 2.47
CA LYS A 76 12.22 -3.80 3.04
C LYS A 76 11.42 -4.35 4.22
N ASP A 77 10.97 -3.46 5.10
CA ASP A 77 10.30 -3.82 6.35
C ASP A 77 8.92 -4.45 6.12
N CYS A 78 8.24 -4.09 5.03
CA CYS A 78 6.95 -4.67 4.66
C CYS A 78 7.09 -5.84 3.68
N LEU A 79 7.87 -5.68 2.60
CA LEU A 79 7.92 -6.67 1.52
C LEU A 79 8.63 -7.96 1.92
N GLN A 80 9.76 -7.88 2.64
CA GLN A 80 10.51 -9.09 3.01
C GLN A 80 9.67 -10.06 3.85
N PRO A 81 8.97 -9.63 4.92
CA PRO A 81 8.09 -10.53 5.68
C PRO A 81 6.95 -11.13 4.86
N ILE A 82 6.39 -10.39 3.90
CA ILE A 82 5.35 -10.90 2.99
C ILE A 82 5.90 -12.05 2.14
N LEU A 83 7.12 -11.87 1.60
CA LEU A 83 7.80 -12.89 0.79
C LEU A 83 8.18 -14.11 1.62
N ASP A 84 8.75 -13.91 2.80
CA ASP A 84 9.17 -14.98 3.73
C ASP A 84 7.96 -15.82 4.19
N ALA A 85 6.80 -15.19 4.34
CA ALA A 85 5.53 -15.86 4.64
C ALA A 85 4.92 -16.58 3.42
N GLY A 86 5.54 -16.49 2.24
CA GLY A 86 5.03 -17.11 1.00
C GLY A 86 3.68 -16.57 0.55
N MET A 87 3.33 -15.33 0.93
CA MET A 87 2.03 -14.75 0.60
C MET A 87 1.94 -14.36 -0.87
N ASP A 88 0.72 -14.39 -1.40
CA ASP A 88 0.43 -13.85 -2.73
C ASP A 88 0.63 -12.33 -2.73
N THR A 89 1.36 -11.84 -3.74
CA THR A 89 1.66 -10.41 -3.92
C THR A 89 0.77 -9.74 -4.97
N SER A 90 -0.28 -10.38 -5.43
CA SER A 90 -1.23 -9.81 -6.40
C SER A 90 -1.94 -8.55 -5.89
N ARG A 91 -2.00 -8.40 -4.56
CA ARG A 91 -2.54 -7.22 -3.87
C ARG A 91 -1.46 -6.38 -3.20
N VAL A 92 -0.25 -6.42 -3.73
CA VAL A 92 0.85 -5.56 -3.29
C VAL A 92 1.24 -4.65 -4.44
N SER A 93 1.41 -3.36 -4.14
CA SER A 93 2.00 -2.37 -5.03
C SER A 93 3.09 -1.60 -4.30
N ILE A 94 4.01 -1.01 -5.05
CA ILE A 94 5.00 -0.11 -4.51
C ILE A 94 4.72 1.28 -5.05
N ILE A 95 4.79 2.27 -4.18
CA ILE A 95 4.58 3.68 -4.51
C ILE A 95 5.74 4.52 -3.98
N THR A 96 5.96 5.66 -4.60
CA THR A 96 7.00 6.60 -4.17
C THR A 96 6.52 7.60 -3.13
N ASP A 97 5.20 7.87 -3.12
CA ASP A 97 4.53 8.77 -2.19
C ASP A 97 5.27 10.12 -2.04
N ASP A 98 6.06 10.31 -0.99
CA ASP A 98 6.76 11.55 -0.63
C ASP A 98 8.15 11.71 -1.28
N LEU A 99 8.39 11.14 -2.46
CA LEU A 99 9.71 11.16 -3.09
C LEU A 99 10.10 12.58 -3.56
N HIS A 100 11.13 13.13 -2.94
CA HIS A 100 11.65 14.47 -3.26
C HIS A 100 12.46 14.48 -4.55
N THR A 101 12.39 15.58 -5.30
CA THR A 101 13.11 15.77 -6.56
C THR A 101 14.63 15.53 -6.43
N VAL A 102 15.23 15.92 -5.31
CA VAL A 102 16.66 15.69 -5.03
C VAL A 102 16.99 14.20 -5.00
N ASP A 103 16.12 13.38 -4.42
CA ASP A 103 16.30 11.94 -4.34
C ASP A 103 16.06 11.27 -5.69
N VAL A 104 15.13 11.77 -6.50
CA VAL A 104 14.95 11.32 -7.89
C VAL A 104 16.25 11.50 -8.68
N VAL A 105 16.89 12.66 -8.55
CA VAL A 105 18.17 12.95 -9.26
C VAL A 105 19.30 12.08 -8.76
N ARG A 106 19.37 11.83 -7.45
CA ARG A 106 20.49 11.09 -6.82
C ARG A 106 20.37 9.57 -6.94
N ARG A 107 19.18 9.03 -6.80
CA ARG A 107 18.94 7.59 -6.70
C ARG A 107 18.22 7.01 -7.91
N GLY A 108 17.37 7.80 -8.53
CA GLY A 108 16.40 7.38 -9.53
C GLY A 108 14.97 7.40 -8.99
N HIS A 109 14.05 6.82 -9.71
CA HIS A 109 12.62 6.75 -9.38
C HIS A 109 12.22 5.26 -9.21
N MET A 110 11.33 4.75 -10.06
CA MET A 110 10.90 3.34 -10.01
C MET A 110 12.02 2.35 -10.30
N ASP A 111 13.03 2.75 -11.07
CA ASP A 111 14.23 1.96 -11.34
C ASP A 111 15.06 1.70 -10.07
N ASP A 112 15.12 2.66 -9.14
CA ASP A 112 15.77 2.47 -7.84
C ASP A 112 15.03 1.44 -6.98
N ILE A 113 13.71 1.50 -6.97
CA ILE A 113 12.86 0.52 -6.27
C ILE A 113 13.07 -0.89 -6.84
N VAL A 114 13.11 -1.05 -8.17
CA VAL A 114 13.40 -2.35 -8.80
C VAL A 114 14.79 -2.85 -8.40
N ARG A 115 15.83 -1.99 -8.45
CA ARG A 115 17.19 -2.38 -7.99
C ARG A 115 17.19 -2.81 -6.52
N THR A 116 16.43 -2.10 -5.67
CA THR A 116 16.30 -2.45 -4.25
C THR A 116 15.66 -3.83 -4.09
N MET A 117 14.56 -4.12 -4.78
CA MET A 117 13.92 -5.44 -4.74
C MET A 117 14.87 -6.55 -5.24
N LEU A 118 15.62 -6.32 -6.32
CA LEU A 118 16.62 -7.26 -6.81
C LEU A 118 17.71 -7.52 -5.76
N SER A 119 18.17 -6.49 -5.04
CA SER A 119 19.13 -6.64 -3.96
C SER A 119 18.60 -7.43 -2.76
N MET A 120 17.28 -7.49 -2.58
CA MET A 120 16.60 -8.34 -1.61
C MET A 120 16.43 -9.79 -2.09
N GLY A 121 16.89 -10.11 -3.30
CA GLY A 121 16.75 -11.45 -3.89
C GLY A 121 15.41 -11.68 -4.60
N VAL A 122 14.59 -10.65 -4.79
CA VAL A 122 13.34 -10.78 -5.56
C VAL A 122 13.68 -10.99 -7.03
N PRO A 123 13.19 -12.05 -7.69
CA PRO A 123 13.43 -12.25 -9.12
C PRO A 123 12.87 -11.09 -9.97
N LEU A 124 13.56 -10.71 -11.05
CA LEU A 124 13.17 -9.56 -11.89
C LEU A 124 11.73 -9.64 -12.36
N CYS A 125 11.27 -10.79 -12.84
CA CYS A 125 9.89 -10.97 -13.29
C CYS A 125 8.90 -10.69 -12.14
N LYS A 126 9.21 -11.13 -10.91
CA LYS A 126 8.39 -10.90 -9.73
C LYS A 126 8.40 -9.41 -9.34
N ALA A 127 9.56 -8.77 -9.36
CA ALA A 127 9.69 -7.34 -9.09
C ALA A 127 8.85 -6.48 -10.06
N ILE A 128 8.79 -6.88 -11.34
CA ILE A 128 7.95 -6.19 -12.34
C ILE A 128 6.46 -6.54 -12.17
N GLN A 129 6.12 -7.77 -11.73
CA GLN A 129 4.74 -8.18 -11.49
C GLN A 129 4.10 -7.49 -10.26
N ILE A 130 4.89 -7.18 -9.24
CA ILE A 130 4.46 -6.34 -8.12
C ILE A 130 4.15 -4.97 -8.73
N ARG A 131 2.86 -4.63 -8.80
CA ARG A 131 2.38 -3.46 -9.55
C ARG A 131 3.04 -2.19 -9.05
N PHE A 132 3.45 -1.36 -10.00
CA PHE A 132 3.82 0.02 -9.73
C PHE A 132 2.59 0.89 -9.99
N ILE A 133 2.20 1.67 -8.99
CA ILE A 133 1.19 2.72 -9.12
C ILE A 133 1.94 4.05 -8.95
N SER A 134 1.98 4.82 -10.02
CA SER A 134 2.52 6.18 -10.03
C SER A 134 1.40 7.21 -9.90
#